data_eca296165b79509096ce58d8acc2962c
#
_entry.id   eca296165b79509096ce58d8acc2962c
#
_cell.length_a   1.000
_cell.length_b   1.000
_cell.length_c   1.000
_cell.angle_alpha   90.00
_cell.angle_beta   90.00
_cell.angle_gamma   90.00
#
_symmetry.space_group_name_H-M   'P 1'
#
loop_
_entity.id
_entity.type
_entity.pdbx_description
1 polymer ?
#
loop_
_entity_poly.entity_id
_entity_poly.type
_entity_poly.pdbx_seq_one_letter_code
_entity_poly.pdbx_strand_id
1 'polypeptide(L)'
;MQGIVMVAEQPTLHRKLIDRLAYAHDASMYRLVPEAVTRPENESDVKCLLEYAHSNGTSITFRTAGTSLSGQTVTKGIIAEVVRGWKRHEILDNGAAIQLQPGVIGGRANLYLQPYHSRIGPDPASIESAMIGG
;
A
#
# COMPACT_ATOMS: atom_id res chain seq x y z
N MET A 1 37.98 -19.12 8.98
CA MET A 1 36.67 -18.48 9.25
C MET A 1 36.03 -18.15 7.90
N GLN A 2 35.12 -19.01 7.42
CA GLN A 2 34.32 -18.68 6.23
C GLN A 2 33.22 -17.75 6.67
N GLY A 3 33.28 -16.49 6.23
CA GLY A 3 32.21 -15.53 6.43
C GLY A 3 30.96 -16.00 5.68
N ILE A 4 29.87 -16.21 6.41
CA ILE A 4 28.55 -16.41 5.80
C ILE A 4 28.22 -15.11 5.08
N VAL A 5 28.33 -15.11 3.75
CA VAL A 5 27.78 -14.03 2.93
C VAL A 5 26.27 -14.14 3.04
N MET A 6 25.66 -13.31 3.88
CA MET A 6 24.22 -13.14 3.91
C MET A 6 23.83 -12.61 2.54
N VAL A 7 23.25 -13.44 1.70
CA VAL A 7 22.61 -12.99 0.45
C VAL A 7 21.43 -12.11 0.91
N ALA A 8 21.51 -10.81 0.64
CA ALA A 8 20.40 -9.91 0.95
C ALA A 8 19.15 -10.41 0.21
N GLU A 9 18.08 -10.62 0.97
CA GLU A 9 16.80 -11.03 0.42
C GLU A 9 16.36 -9.97 -0.61
N GLN A 10 15.99 -10.41 -1.81
CA GLN A 10 15.61 -9.49 -2.89
C GLN A 10 14.10 -9.41 -2.98
N PRO A 11 13.51 -8.21 -3.14
CA PRO A 11 12.07 -8.09 -3.29
C PRO A 11 11.60 -8.72 -4.60
N THR A 12 10.44 -9.34 -4.60
CA THR A 12 9.80 -9.84 -5.82
C THR A 12 9.28 -8.67 -6.64
N LEU A 13 9.91 -8.41 -7.80
CA LEU A 13 9.57 -7.30 -8.70
C LEU A 13 8.94 -7.82 -10.00
N HIS A 14 7.70 -7.43 -10.27
CA HIS A 14 6.98 -7.72 -11.51
C HIS A 14 7.33 -6.66 -12.56
N ARG A 15 8.14 -7.04 -13.55
CA ARG A 15 8.65 -6.12 -14.60
C ARG A 15 8.02 -6.34 -15.96
N LYS A 16 7.13 -7.34 -16.11
CA LYS A 16 6.43 -7.56 -17.39
C LYS A 16 5.57 -6.35 -17.72
N LEU A 17 5.51 -5.98 -18.99
CA LEU A 17 4.80 -4.79 -19.44
C LEU A 17 3.32 -4.81 -19.01
N ILE A 18 2.67 -5.97 -19.08
CA ILE A 18 1.27 -6.12 -18.68
C ILE A 18 1.04 -5.78 -17.20
N ASP A 19 1.93 -6.23 -16.31
CA ASP A 19 1.85 -5.94 -14.88
C ASP A 19 2.02 -4.43 -14.62
N ARG A 20 2.97 -3.81 -15.30
CA ARG A 20 3.28 -2.39 -15.19
C ARG A 20 2.15 -1.51 -15.74
N LEU A 21 1.56 -1.89 -16.87
CA LEU A 21 0.43 -1.16 -17.47
C LEU A 21 -0.83 -1.22 -16.60
N ALA A 22 -1.06 -2.33 -15.89
CA ALA A 22 -2.20 -2.46 -14.97
C ALA A 22 -2.15 -1.42 -13.82
N TYR A 23 -0.97 -0.90 -13.48
CA TYR A 23 -0.77 0.10 -12.43
C TYR A 23 -0.38 1.48 -12.95
N ALA A 24 -0.41 1.70 -14.27
CA ALA A 24 0.01 2.95 -14.89
C ALA A 24 -0.97 4.11 -14.70
N HIS A 25 -2.13 3.88 -14.11
CA HIS A 25 -3.17 4.88 -13.87
C HIS A 25 -3.79 4.69 -12.49
N ASP A 26 -4.40 5.73 -11.97
CA ASP A 26 -5.30 5.73 -10.82
C ASP A 26 -6.62 6.41 -11.22
N ALA A 27 -7.38 6.98 -10.29
CA ALA A 27 -8.62 7.69 -10.61
C ALA A 27 -8.38 9.11 -11.17
N SER A 28 -7.12 9.53 -11.32
CA SER A 28 -6.75 10.83 -11.91
C SER A 28 -6.65 10.76 -13.45
N MET A 29 -6.37 11.91 -14.03
CA MET A 29 -6.07 12.01 -15.47
C MET A 29 -4.63 11.61 -15.83
N TYR A 30 -3.76 11.40 -14.84
CA TYR A 30 -2.35 11.10 -15.06
C TYR A 30 -2.14 9.64 -15.41
N ARG A 31 -1.12 9.38 -16.24
CA ARG A 31 -0.67 8.04 -16.58
C ARG A 31 0.85 8.00 -16.56
N LEU A 32 1.41 7.17 -15.68
CA LEU A 32 2.84 6.91 -15.59
C LEU A 32 3.07 5.41 -15.50
N VAL A 33 3.82 4.85 -16.44
CA VAL A 33 4.15 3.41 -16.41
C VAL A 33 5.30 3.21 -15.42
N PRO A 34 5.09 2.45 -14.33
CA PRO A 34 6.14 2.22 -13.34
C PRO A 34 7.27 1.35 -13.89
N GLU A 35 8.45 1.42 -13.29
CA GLU A 35 9.56 0.53 -13.57
C GLU A 35 9.24 -0.94 -13.22
N ALA A 36 8.61 -1.13 -12.07
CA ALA A 36 8.17 -2.42 -11.57
C ALA A 36 6.98 -2.28 -10.62
N VAL A 37 6.31 -3.38 -10.38
CA VAL A 37 5.27 -3.52 -9.34
C VAL A 37 5.69 -4.60 -8.37
N THR A 38 5.45 -4.40 -7.09
CA THR A 38 5.65 -5.41 -6.04
C THR A 38 4.45 -5.44 -5.11
N ARG A 39 4.27 -6.57 -4.41
CA ARG A 39 3.16 -6.79 -3.48
C ARG A 39 3.70 -7.31 -2.16
N PRO A 40 4.30 -6.44 -1.34
CA PRO A 40 4.78 -6.85 -0.02
C PRO A 40 3.57 -7.27 0.84
N GLU A 41 3.68 -8.40 1.53
CA GLU A 41 2.59 -8.95 2.34
C GLU A 41 2.78 -8.69 3.83
N ASN A 42 3.98 -8.28 4.24
CA ASN A 42 4.36 -8.01 5.62
C ASN A 42 5.45 -6.94 5.73
N GLU A 43 5.80 -6.58 6.95
CA GLU A 43 6.77 -5.52 7.25
C GLU A 43 8.20 -5.88 6.83
N SER A 44 8.58 -7.17 6.87
CA SER A 44 9.88 -7.64 6.40
C SER A 44 10.05 -7.42 4.89
N ASP A 45 8.98 -7.70 4.12
CA ASP A 45 8.99 -7.45 2.67
C ASP A 45 9.14 -5.96 2.36
N VAL A 46 8.45 -5.09 3.15
CA VAL A 46 8.57 -3.64 3.01
C VAL A 46 9.99 -3.18 3.34
N LYS A 47 10.59 -3.70 4.40
CA LYS A 47 11.98 -3.39 4.77
C LYS A 47 12.94 -3.78 3.65
N CYS A 48 12.84 -5.01 3.15
CA CYS A 48 13.63 -5.50 2.03
C CYS A 48 13.48 -4.60 0.78
N LEU A 49 12.26 -4.18 0.47
CA LEU A 49 11.98 -3.28 -0.64
C LEU A 49 12.63 -1.89 -0.45
N LEU A 50 12.59 -1.33 0.75
CA LEU A 50 13.21 -0.05 1.06
C LEU A 50 14.73 -0.12 0.93
N GLU A 51 15.35 -1.18 1.43
CA GLU A 51 16.80 -1.43 1.30
C GLU A 51 17.20 -1.58 -0.17
N TYR A 52 16.41 -2.33 -0.95
CA TYR A 52 16.60 -2.47 -2.40
C TYR A 52 16.52 -1.11 -3.11
N ALA A 53 15.48 -0.34 -2.84
CA ALA A 53 15.26 0.95 -3.50
C ALA A 53 16.38 1.95 -3.18
N HIS A 54 16.82 1.99 -1.91
CA HIS A 54 17.96 2.81 -1.48
C HIS A 54 19.23 2.42 -2.23
N SER A 55 19.55 1.13 -2.31
CA SER A 55 20.76 0.62 -2.95
C SER A 55 20.78 0.84 -4.47
N ASN A 56 19.60 0.91 -5.09
CA ASN A 56 19.47 1.07 -6.54
C ASN A 56 19.09 2.50 -6.97
N GLY A 57 18.96 3.44 -6.04
CA GLY A 57 18.59 4.83 -6.32
C GLY A 57 17.22 4.99 -7.00
N THR A 58 16.27 4.08 -6.71
CA THR A 58 14.93 4.13 -7.28
C THR A 58 13.89 4.59 -6.23
N SER A 59 12.79 5.20 -6.70
CA SER A 59 11.71 5.65 -5.83
C SER A 59 10.66 4.57 -5.64
N ILE A 60 10.00 4.58 -4.49
CA ILE A 60 8.85 3.73 -4.19
C ILE A 60 7.62 4.61 -4.01
N THR A 61 6.50 4.18 -4.59
CA THR A 61 5.19 4.75 -4.33
C THR A 61 4.30 3.65 -3.77
N PHE A 62 3.85 3.80 -2.53
CA PHE A 62 2.87 2.90 -1.96
C PHE A 62 1.49 3.14 -2.57
N ARG A 63 0.77 2.06 -2.83
CA ARG A 63 -0.55 2.11 -3.42
C ARG A 63 -1.47 1.08 -2.78
N THR A 64 -2.70 1.47 -2.54
CA THR A 64 -3.80 0.57 -2.18
C THR A 64 -4.82 0.55 -3.32
N ALA A 65 -6.03 1.07 -3.13
CA ALA A 65 -7.11 1.01 -4.12
C ALA A 65 -6.88 1.89 -5.37
N GLY A 66 -5.93 2.84 -5.33
CA GLY A 66 -5.68 3.75 -6.46
C GLY A 66 -6.82 4.73 -6.73
N THR A 67 -7.50 5.19 -5.68
CA THR A 67 -8.62 6.14 -5.76
C THR A 67 -8.20 7.62 -5.77
N SER A 68 -6.91 7.91 -5.83
CA SER A 68 -6.39 9.27 -5.89
C SER A 68 -6.87 10.01 -7.15
N LEU A 69 -7.37 11.22 -6.98
CA LEU A 69 -7.77 12.12 -8.07
C LEU A 69 -6.62 13.04 -8.53
N SER A 70 -5.49 12.99 -7.84
CA SER A 70 -4.34 13.90 -8.06
C SER A 70 -3.07 13.18 -8.53
N GLY A 71 -3.15 11.90 -8.93
CA GLY A 71 -2.01 11.14 -9.43
C GLY A 71 -1.00 10.72 -8.35
N GLN A 72 -1.39 10.69 -7.08
CA GLN A 72 -0.48 10.38 -5.97
C GLN A 72 -0.03 8.92 -5.95
N THR A 73 -0.75 8.02 -6.64
CA THR A 73 -0.48 6.59 -6.65
C THR A 73 0.11 6.09 -7.97
N VAL A 74 0.51 7.00 -8.86
CA VAL A 74 1.25 6.67 -10.10
C VAL A 74 2.68 7.19 -10.02
N THR A 75 3.61 6.46 -10.62
CA THR A 75 5.05 6.76 -10.57
C THR A 75 5.78 6.16 -11.77
N LYS A 76 6.99 6.65 -12.04
CA LYS A 76 7.95 5.97 -12.92
C LYS A 76 8.84 4.98 -12.18
N GLY A 77 8.93 5.07 -10.85
CA GLY A 77 9.68 4.16 -9.99
C GLY A 77 8.94 2.84 -9.73
N ILE A 78 9.06 2.28 -8.53
CA ILE A 78 8.42 1.04 -8.12
C ILE A 78 7.09 1.35 -7.45
N ILE A 79 6.02 0.67 -7.86
CA ILE A 79 4.75 0.64 -7.12
C ILE A 79 4.77 -0.52 -6.13
N ALA A 80 4.52 -0.22 -4.85
CA ALA A 80 4.31 -1.19 -3.79
C ALA A 80 2.82 -1.26 -3.45
N GLU A 81 2.13 -2.30 -3.92
CA GLU A 81 0.71 -2.51 -3.61
C GLU A 81 0.56 -3.16 -2.23
N VAL A 82 0.01 -2.43 -1.27
CA VAL A 82 -0.20 -2.87 0.12
C VAL A 82 -1.68 -3.15 0.41
N VAL A 83 -2.23 -4.17 -0.26
CA VAL A 83 -3.64 -4.58 -0.15
C VAL A 83 -3.77 -5.96 0.46
N ARG A 84 -3.08 -6.96 -0.11
CA ARG A 84 -3.09 -8.33 0.39
C ARG A 84 -2.27 -8.41 1.68
N GLY A 85 -2.74 -9.17 2.66
CA GLY A 85 -2.06 -9.29 3.96
C GLY A 85 -2.23 -8.08 4.90
N TRP A 86 -2.70 -6.92 4.42
CA TRP A 86 -2.75 -5.66 5.13
C TRP A 86 -4.18 -5.25 5.52
N LYS A 87 -4.95 -6.16 6.16
CA LYS A 87 -6.37 -5.93 6.48
C LYS A 87 -6.71 -6.07 7.96
N ARG A 88 -5.70 -6.18 8.84
CA ARG A 88 -5.94 -6.28 10.27
C ARG A 88 -6.44 -4.95 10.83
N HIS A 89 -7.24 -5.05 11.88
CA HIS A 89 -7.72 -3.90 12.64
C HIS A 89 -7.78 -4.26 14.12
N GLU A 90 -7.73 -3.26 14.97
CA GLU A 90 -7.88 -3.39 16.42
C GLU A 90 -8.66 -2.19 16.95
N ILE A 91 -9.70 -2.46 17.74
CA ILE A 91 -10.47 -1.42 18.42
C ILE A 91 -9.79 -1.12 19.75
N LEU A 92 -9.51 0.15 19.98
CA LEU A 92 -8.86 0.65 21.19
C LEU A 92 -9.81 1.55 21.97
N ASP A 93 -9.58 1.64 23.28
CA ASP A 93 -10.26 2.56 24.19
C ASP A 93 -11.81 2.54 24.03
N ASN A 94 -12.37 1.34 23.95
CA ASN A 94 -13.81 1.14 23.80
C ASN A 94 -14.42 1.92 22.61
N GLY A 95 -13.73 1.94 21.47
CA GLY A 95 -14.17 2.58 20.24
C GLY A 95 -13.79 4.06 20.11
N ALA A 96 -13.03 4.62 21.04
CA ALA A 96 -12.48 5.97 20.93
C ALA A 96 -11.33 6.05 19.90
N ALA A 97 -10.66 4.93 19.66
CA ALA A 97 -9.64 4.80 18.62
C ALA A 97 -9.73 3.46 17.89
N ILE A 98 -9.20 3.40 16.69
CA ILE A 98 -9.04 2.18 15.90
C ILE A 98 -7.68 2.16 15.23
N GLN A 99 -6.95 1.07 15.39
CA GLN A 99 -5.72 0.81 14.65
C GLN A 99 -6.05 0.02 13.39
N LEU A 100 -5.57 0.48 12.25
CA LEU A 100 -5.91 -0.09 10.94
C LEU A 100 -4.65 -0.33 10.12
N GLN A 101 -4.60 -1.47 9.45
CA GLN A 101 -3.61 -1.69 8.40
C GLN A 101 -4.04 -1.01 7.10
N PRO A 102 -3.07 -0.66 6.20
CA PRO A 102 -3.31 0.18 5.03
C PRO A 102 -4.36 -0.36 4.05
N GLY A 103 -4.55 -1.68 3.94
CA GLY A 103 -5.51 -2.31 3.02
C GLY A 103 -6.94 -2.38 3.53
N VAL A 104 -7.26 -1.80 4.69
CA VAL A 104 -8.63 -1.71 5.19
C VAL A 104 -9.39 -0.61 4.45
N ILE A 105 -10.58 -0.94 3.94
CA ILE A 105 -11.48 0.03 3.31
C ILE A 105 -12.11 0.94 4.37
N GLY A 106 -12.21 2.25 4.12
CA GLY A 106 -12.76 3.22 5.05
C GLY A 106 -14.18 2.90 5.51
N GLY A 107 -15.07 2.51 4.59
CA GLY A 107 -16.42 2.06 4.94
C GLY A 107 -16.43 0.84 5.89
N ARG A 108 -15.46 -0.08 5.75
CA ARG A 108 -15.30 -1.21 6.67
C ARG A 108 -14.85 -0.76 8.06
N ALA A 109 -13.95 0.24 8.15
CA ALA A 109 -13.55 0.81 9.44
C ALA A 109 -14.77 1.38 10.19
N ASN A 110 -15.68 2.06 9.49
CA ASN A 110 -16.93 2.56 10.07
C ASN A 110 -17.84 1.44 10.55
N LEU A 111 -17.96 0.32 9.81
CA LEU A 111 -18.72 -0.85 10.27
C LEU A 111 -18.14 -1.48 11.55
N TYR A 112 -16.82 -1.52 11.70
CA TYR A 112 -16.17 -2.01 12.92
C TYR A 112 -16.44 -1.10 14.13
N LEU A 113 -16.55 0.22 13.91
CA LEU A 113 -16.82 1.20 14.95
C LEU A 113 -18.32 1.37 15.28
N GLN A 114 -19.23 0.89 14.43
CA GLN A 114 -20.67 1.02 14.60
C GLN A 114 -21.19 0.55 15.99
N PRO A 115 -20.74 -0.60 16.55
CA PRO A 115 -21.17 -1.02 17.89
C PRO A 115 -20.79 -0.05 19.01
N TYR A 116 -19.83 0.83 18.76
CA TYR A 116 -19.35 1.85 19.70
C TYR A 116 -19.92 3.23 19.42
N HIS A 117 -20.91 3.33 18.51
CA HIS A 117 -21.50 4.61 18.07
C HIS A 117 -20.45 5.62 17.56
N SER A 118 -19.35 5.13 16.99
CA SER A 118 -18.22 5.90 16.51
C SER A 118 -17.99 5.67 15.01
N ARG A 119 -17.24 6.56 14.39
CA ARG A 119 -16.76 6.41 13.00
C ARG A 119 -15.43 7.13 12.83
N ILE A 120 -14.68 6.81 11.75
CA ILE A 120 -13.47 7.56 11.40
C ILE A 120 -13.84 8.98 10.94
N GLY A 121 -12.93 9.93 11.16
CA GLY A 121 -13.14 11.34 10.76
C GLY A 121 -13.18 11.55 9.25
N PRO A 122 -12.24 11.01 8.46
CA PRO A 122 -12.24 11.14 6.99
C PRO A 122 -13.47 10.47 6.36
N ASP A 123 -14.16 11.22 5.49
CA ASP A 123 -15.39 10.76 4.80
C ASP A 123 -15.32 11.13 3.30
N PRO A 124 -14.39 10.55 2.53
CA PRO A 124 -14.31 10.81 1.09
C PRO A 124 -15.49 10.21 0.34
N ALA A 125 -15.87 10.78 -0.80
CA ALA A 125 -16.92 10.23 -1.66
C ALA A 125 -16.66 8.76 -2.07
N SER A 126 -15.39 8.34 -2.08
CA SER A 126 -14.96 6.97 -2.36
C SER A 126 -14.85 6.08 -1.11
N ILE A 127 -15.47 6.43 0.02
CA ILE A 127 -15.32 5.73 1.32
C ILE A 127 -15.51 4.20 1.21
N GLU A 128 -16.39 3.74 0.32
CA GLU A 128 -16.68 2.32 0.09
C GLU A 128 -15.61 1.58 -0.73
N SER A 129 -14.63 2.29 -1.27
CA SER A 129 -13.53 1.70 -2.05
C SER A 129 -12.15 2.21 -1.62
N ALA A 130 -12.05 3.44 -1.14
CA ALA A 130 -10.80 4.01 -0.64
C ALA A 130 -10.30 3.23 0.58
N MET A 131 -9.00 2.94 0.60
CA MET A 131 -8.34 2.26 1.70
C MET A 131 -7.54 3.25 2.54
N ILE A 132 -7.25 2.86 3.78
CA ILE A 132 -6.65 3.74 4.79
C ILE A 132 -5.24 4.21 4.42
N GLY A 133 -4.46 3.34 3.78
CA GLY A 133 -3.08 3.66 3.39
C GLY A 133 -2.91 3.69 1.88
N GLY A 134 -2.63 4.83 1.33
CA GLY A 134 -2.31 4.90 -0.11
C GLY A 134 -2.57 6.23 -0.70
#